data_4d60c961e9b3c656affcafaedf6aed98
#
_entry.id   4d60c961e9b3c656affcafaedf6aed98
#
_cell.length_a   1.000
_cell.length_b   1.000
_cell.length_c   1.000
_cell.angle_alpha   90.00
_cell.angle_beta   90.00
_cell.angle_gamma   90.00
#
_symmetry.space_group_name_H-M   'P 1'
#
loop_
_entity.id
_entity.type
_entity.pdbx_description
1 polymer ?
#
loop_
_entity_poly.entity_id
_entity_poly.type
_entity_poly.pdbx_seq_one_letter_code
_entity_poly.pdbx_strand_id
1 'polypeptide(L)'
;MRVSVRLFAGLRERAGTARLEVADVARVGDVWAKLGLGDEPSGLLYAVNREYAGPDDALHDGDEVALIPPVSGGAFRLSGEPLDLQAAVAEAASDDAGAVATFVGTVRRSSRGRDVLYLEYEAFEEMAEPMLVRLATELEAKHGLCKVAIHHRVGRVEIGEASVVIAVSAPHRAAALEACGEAIDTLKATIPLWKKEVYAGGEEWIGKGS
;
A
#
# COMPACT_ATOMS: atom_id res chain seq x y z
N MET A 1 16.06 5.53 -29.21
CA MET A 1 15.07 6.09 -28.25
C MET A 1 15.73 6.19 -26.90
N ARG A 2 15.59 7.32 -26.19
CA ARG A 2 16.13 7.55 -24.85
C ARG A 2 15.03 7.96 -23.91
N VAL A 3 15.07 7.43 -22.69
CA VAL A 3 14.15 7.78 -21.61
C VAL A 3 14.94 8.19 -20.38
N SER A 4 14.39 9.11 -19.59
CA SER A 4 14.96 9.51 -18.31
C SER A 4 14.34 8.62 -17.23
N VAL A 5 15.17 7.92 -16.44
CA VAL A 5 14.71 7.03 -15.38
C VAL A 5 14.92 7.66 -14.02
N ARG A 6 13.87 7.77 -13.22
CA ARG A 6 13.93 8.23 -11.83
C ARG A 6 13.89 7.04 -10.88
N LEU A 7 14.78 7.04 -9.91
CA LEU A 7 14.91 6.02 -8.88
C LEU A 7 14.60 6.60 -7.51
N PHE A 8 13.91 5.81 -6.69
CA PHE A 8 13.49 6.17 -5.35
C PHE A 8 14.04 5.19 -4.32
N ALA A 9 14.10 5.64 -3.05
CA ALA A 9 14.47 4.85 -1.88
C ALA A 9 15.69 3.94 -2.13
N GLY A 10 15.64 2.67 -1.77
CA GLY A 10 16.73 1.71 -1.92
C GLY A 10 17.25 1.54 -3.36
N LEU A 11 16.45 1.83 -4.40
CA LEU A 11 16.94 1.80 -5.79
C LEU A 11 17.92 2.92 -6.08
N ARG A 12 17.67 4.11 -5.52
CA ARG A 12 18.60 5.25 -5.60
C ARG A 12 19.94 4.93 -4.94
N GLU A 13 19.90 4.24 -3.79
CA GLU A 13 21.12 3.82 -3.09
C GLU A 13 21.88 2.75 -3.88
N ARG A 14 21.20 1.75 -4.44
CA ARG A 14 21.81 0.72 -5.30
C ARG A 14 22.45 1.28 -6.55
N ALA A 15 21.83 2.28 -7.18
CA ALA A 15 22.33 2.92 -8.39
C ALA A 15 23.34 4.04 -8.12
N GLY A 16 23.46 4.54 -6.88
CA GLY A 16 24.30 5.69 -6.52
C GLY A 16 23.80 7.02 -7.09
N THR A 17 22.62 7.04 -7.70
CA THR A 17 22.03 8.24 -8.31
C THR A 17 20.50 8.18 -8.31
N ALA A 18 19.86 9.35 -8.26
CA ALA A 18 18.39 9.47 -8.32
C ALA A 18 17.84 9.48 -9.78
N ARG A 19 18.70 9.69 -10.77
CA ARG A 19 18.29 9.81 -12.17
C ARG A 19 19.37 9.21 -13.11
N LEU A 20 18.89 8.47 -14.10
CA LEU A 20 19.69 7.83 -15.13
C LEU A 20 19.04 8.04 -16.51
N GLU A 21 19.87 8.06 -17.55
CA GLU A 21 19.40 7.98 -18.95
C GLU A 21 19.52 6.55 -19.43
N VAL A 22 18.46 6.02 -20.01
CA VAL A 22 18.43 4.67 -20.60
C VAL A 22 18.11 4.78 -22.10
N ALA A 23 18.92 4.10 -22.91
CA ALA A 23 18.73 4.05 -24.35
C ALA A 23 18.24 2.65 -24.78
N ASP A 24 17.65 2.61 -25.98
CA ASP A 24 17.25 1.37 -26.66
C ASP A 24 16.26 0.52 -25.84
N VAL A 25 15.24 1.19 -25.30
CA VAL A 25 14.08 0.57 -24.63
C VAL A 25 12.82 0.92 -25.41
N ALA A 26 11.95 -0.09 -25.63
CA ALA A 26 10.71 0.08 -26.37
C ALA A 26 9.48 -0.02 -25.46
N ARG A 27 9.60 -0.71 -24.34
CA ARG A 27 8.53 -0.95 -23.38
C ARG A 27 9.01 -0.65 -21.96
N VAL A 28 8.07 -0.39 -21.09
CA VAL A 28 8.31 -0.10 -19.67
C VAL A 28 9.07 -1.23 -18.98
N GLY A 29 8.69 -2.49 -19.22
CA GLY A 29 9.33 -3.66 -18.62
C GLY A 29 10.79 -3.87 -19.06
N ASP A 30 11.21 -3.32 -20.20
CA ASP A 30 12.60 -3.43 -20.68
C ASP A 30 13.58 -2.53 -19.91
N VAL A 31 13.05 -1.53 -19.20
CA VAL A 31 13.86 -0.51 -18.51
C VAL A 31 14.72 -1.13 -17.42
N TRP A 32 14.16 -2.02 -16.59
CA TRP A 32 14.89 -2.62 -15.47
C TRP A 32 16.16 -3.36 -15.94
N ALA A 33 16.02 -4.18 -16.97
CA ALA A 33 17.15 -4.97 -17.52
C ALA A 33 18.33 -4.09 -18.00
N LYS A 34 18.04 -2.85 -18.41
CA LYS A 34 19.06 -1.89 -18.88
C LYS A 34 19.80 -1.16 -17.76
N LEU A 35 19.27 -1.19 -16.53
CA LEU A 35 19.90 -0.50 -15.40
C LEU A 35 21.09 -1.26 -14.79
N GLY A 36 21.17 -2.58 -15.00
CA GLY A 36 22.25 -3.39 -14.46
C GLY A 36 22.24 -3.50 -12.91
N LEU A 37 21.09 -3.31 -12.29
CA LEU A 37 20.93 -3.30 -10.83
C LEU A 37 20.64 -4.70 -10.22
N GLY A 38 20.87 -5.79 -10.98
CA GLY A 38 20.60 -7.17 -10.55
C GLY A 38 19.12 -7.53 -10.70
N ASP A 39 18.62 -8.46 -9.86
CA ASP A 39 17.25 -8.95 -9.95
C ASP A 39 16.24 -7.82 -9.69
N GLU A 40 15.17 -7.82 -10.49
CA GLU A 40 14.04 -6.89 -10.31
C GLU A 40 13.34 -7.17 -8.98
N PRO A 41 13.13 -6.14 -8.13
CA PRO A 41 12.39 -6.33 -6.90
C PRO A 41 10.95 -6.78 -7.17
N SER A 42 10.48 -7.78 -6.44
CA SER A 42 9.08 -8.18 -6.47
C SER A 42 8.21 -6.98 -6.04
N GLY A 43 7.18 -6.66 -6.82
CA GLY A 43 6.30 -5.52 -6.56
C GLY A 43 6.85 -4.16 -7.00
N LEU A 44 7.87 -4.14 -7.87
CA LEU A 44 8.30 -2.90 -8.51
C LEU A 44 7.17 -2.31 -9.36
N LEU A 45 6.85 -1.03 -9.11
CA LEU A 45 5.87 -0.29 -9.89
C LEU A 45 6.58 0.66 -10.86
N TYR A 46 5.94 0.87 -12.00
CA TYR A 46 6.40 1.78 -13.03
C TYR A 46 5.41 2.93 -13.21
N ALA A 47 5.92 4.13 -13.44
CA ALA A 47 5.11 5.25 -13.89
C ALA A 47 5.81 5.96 -15.05
N VAL A 48 5.06 6.31 -16.09
CA VAL A 48 5.55 7.07 -17.25
C VAL A 48 4.88 8.44 -17.21
N ASN A 49 5.70 9.50 -17.23
CA ASN A 49 5.22 10.89 -17.20
C ASN A 49 4.23 11.17 -16.07
N ARG A 50 4.45 10.54 -14.89
CA ARG A 50 3.63 10.63 -13.66
C ARG A 50 2.32 9.85 -13.68
N GLU A 51 2.08 9.01 -14.69
CA GLU A 51 0.95 8.08 -14.74
C GLU A 51 1.45 6.65 -14.59
N TYR A 52 0.73 5.80 -13.86
CA TYR A 52 1.12 4.40 -13.73
C TYR A 52 1.07 3.70 -15.07
N ALA A 53 2.07 2.86 -15.31
CA ALA A 53 2.23 2.12 -16.54
C ALA A 53 2.50 0.64 -16.26
N GLY A 54 1.95 -0.22 -17.09
CA GLY A 54 2.22 -1.65 -17.09
C GLY A 54 3.53 -1.99 -17.80
N PRO A 55 4.09 -3.19 -17.60
CA PRO A 55 5.34 -3.60 -18.25
C PRO A 55 5.24 -3.65 -19.76
N ASP A 56 4.05 -3.86 -20.31
CA ASP A 56 3.80 -3.96 -21.75
C ASP A 56 3.55 -2.61 -22.44
N ASP A 57 3.42 -1.52 -21.68
CA ASP A 57 3.16 -0.20 -22.22
C ASP A 57 4.37 0.32 -23.03
N ALA A 58 4.04 0.94 -24.16
CA ALA A 58 5.06 1.47 -25.06
C ALA A 58 5.67 2.77 -24.51
N LEU A 59 6.98 2.92 -24.69
CA LEU A 59 7.71 4.15 -24.37
C LEU A 59 7.97 4.98 -25.62
N HIS A 60 8.10 6.29 -25.43
CA HIS A 60 8.45 7.25 -26.46
C HIS A 60 9.77 7.96 -26.12
N ASP A 61 10.40 8.54 -27.11
CA ASP A 61 11.65 9.29 -26.92
C ASP A 61 11.41 10.51 -26.02
N GLY A 62 12.21 10.62 -24.95
CA GLY A 62 12.08 11.70 -23.97
C GLY A 62 11.14 11.43 -22.79
N ASP A 63 10.49 10.27 -22.73
CA ASP A 63 9.64 9.92 -21.56
C ASP A 63 10.45 9.88 -20.26
N GLU A 64 9.81 10.28 -19.16
CA GLU A 64 10.31 10.09 -17.81
C GLU A 64 9.68 8.82 -17.21
N VAL A 65 10.49 7.80 -16.96
CA VAL A 65 10.06 6.55 -16.31
C VAL A 65 10.48 6.58 -14.86
N ALA A 66 9.53 6.54 -13.95
CA ALA A 66 9.76 6.41 -12.52
C ALA A 66 9.71 4.93 -12.11
N LEU A 67 10.78 4.44 -11.47
CA LEU A 67 10.85 3.12 -10.86
C LEU A 67 10.58 3.28 -9.37
N ILE A 68 9.42 2.82 -8.94
CA ILE A 68 8.94 2.94 -7.58
C ILE A 68 9.09 1.57 -6.93
N PRO A 69 10.16 1.36 -6.10
CA PRO A 69 10.33 0.09 -5.43
C PRO A 69 9.15 -0.14 -4.49
N PRO A 70 8.83 -1.40 -4.19
CA PRO A 70 8.00 -1.66 -3.04
C PRO A 70 8.64 -0.96 -1.85
N VAL A 71 7.84 -0.26 -1.07
CA VAL A 71 8.34 0.46 0.11
C VAL A 71 9.19 -0.50 0.93
N SER A 72 10.45 -0.12 1.17
CA SER A 72 11.41 -0.94 1.87
C SER A 72 10.93 -1.12 3.32
N GLY A 73 10.24 -2.22 3.58
CA GLY A 73 9.78 -2.61 4.89
C GLY A 73 8.30 -2.37 5.19
N GLY A 74 7.48 -1.86 4.26
CA GLY A 74 6.03 -1.87 4.40
C GLY A 74 5.46 -3.25 4.03
N ALA A 75 4.69 -3.86 4.91
CA ALA A 75 4.01 -5.11 4.61
C ALA A 75 2.53 -4.82 4.33
N PHE A 76 2.11 -5.23 3.13
CA PHE A 76 0.71 -5.14 2.74
C PHE A 76 0.17 -6.55 2.60
N ARG A 77 -0.95 -6.81 3.29
CA ARG A 77 -1.52 -8.15 3.28
C ARG A 77 -3.04 -8.07 3.19
N LEU A 78 -3.57 -8.70 2.16
CA LEU A 78 -4.96 -9.13 2.14
C LEU A 78 -5.03 -10.56 2.66
N SER A 79 -5.89 -10.85 3.64
CA SER A 79 -5.92 -12.14 4.31
C SER A 79 -7.35 -12.62 4.56
N GLY A 80 -7.64 -13.87 4.22
CA GLY A 80 -8.84 -14.58 4.66
C GLY A 80 -8.79 -15.01 6.14
N GLU A 81 -7.59 -15.01 6.74
CA GLU A 81 -7.35 -15.45 8.11
C GLU A 81 -7.32 -14.27 9.11
N PRO A 82 -7.56 -14.50 10.40
CA PRO A 82 -7.48 -13.47 11.43
C PRO A 82 -6.18 -12.67 11.38
N LEU A 83 -6.30 -11.35 11.58
CA LEU A 83 -5.13 -10.46 11.56
C LEU A 83 -4.40 -10.47 12.89
N ASP A 84 -3.07 -10.41 12.83
CA ASP A 84 -2.18 -10.32 13.99
C ASP A 84 -1.58 -8.91 14.10
N LEU A 85 -1.96 -8.18 15.14
CA LEU A 85 -1.41 -6.86 15.44
C LEU A 85 0.10 -6.91 15.70
N GLN A 86 0.58 -7.96 16.39
CA GLN A 86 2.01 -8.06 16.72
C GLN A 86 2.85 -8.27 15.45
N ALA A 87 2.33 -9.04 14.48
CA ALA A 87 2.98 -9.21 13.19
C ALA A 87 3.09 -7.86 12.45
N ALA A 88 2.00 -7.07 12.39
CA ALA A 88 2.02 -5.76 11.76
C ALA A 88 3.00 -4.78 12.46
N VAL A 89 3.05 -4.80 13.80
CA VAL A 89 4.01 -3.99 14.56
C VAL A 89 5.45 -4.42 14.28
N ALA A 90 5.72 -5.72 14.22
CA ALA A 90 7.05 -6.24 13.90
C ALA A 90 7.50 -5.86 12.48
N GLU A 91 6.59 -5.91 11.51
CA GLU A 91 6.83 -5.50 10.14
C GLU A 91 7.10 -3.98 10.00
N ALA A 92 6.42 -3.16 10.81
CA ALA A 92 6.65 -1.72 10.88
C ALA A 92 7.88 -1.33 11.73
N ALA A 93 8.54 -2.27 12.41
CA ALA A 93 9.68 -1.94 13.27
C ALA A 93 10.88 -1.42 12.46
N SER A 94 11.57 -0.41 13.02
CA SER A 94 12.78 0.19 12.47
C SER A 94 13.67 0.69 13.61
N ASP A 95 14.97 0.55 13.47
CA ASP A 95 15.95 1.06 14.43
C ASP A 95 15.98 2.60 14.49
N ASP A 96 15.49 3.27 13.44
CA ASP A 96 15.37 4.72 13.36
C ASP A 96 14.06 5.25 13.95
N ALA A 97 13.15 4.36 14.37
CA ALA A 97 11.84 4.75 14.88
C ALA A 97 11.87 5.02 16.39
N GLY A 98 11.49 6.22 16.77
CA GLY A 98 11.22 6.58 18.17
C GLY A 98 9.76 6.36 18.59
N ALA A 99 8.86 6.04 17.63
CA ALA A 99 7.45 5.79 17.89
C ALA A 99 6.84 4.83 16.86
N VAL A 100 5.91 3.98 17.32
CA VAL A 100 5.01 3.19 16.48
C VAL A 100 3.58 3.53 16.89
N ALA A 101 2.76 3.99 15.94
CA ALA A 101 1.33 4.17 16.11
C ALA A 101 0.58 3.01 15.43
N THR A 102 -0.50 2.55 16.04
CA THR A 102 -1.31 1.47 15.49
C THR A 102 -2.78 1.85 15.45
N PHE A 103 -3.47 1.36 14.42
CA PHE A 103 -4.93 1.39 14.32
C PHE A 103 -5.45 -0.03 14.11
N VAL A 104 -6.46 -0.41 14.88
CA VAL A 104 -7.17 -1.68 14.71
C VAL A 104 -8.65 -1.38 14.52
N GLY A 105 -9.15 -1.64 13.31
CA GLY A 105 -10.57 -1.56 13.00
C GLY A 105 -11.24 -2.90 13.28
N THR A 106 -12.28 -2.91 14.11
CA THR A 106 -13.00 -4.12 14.50
C THR A 106 -14.45 -4.11 14.03
N VAL A 107 -15.03 -5.31 13.89
CA VAL A 107 -16.45 -5.47 13.55
C VAL A 107 -17.31 -5.21 14.78
N ARG A 108 -18.22 -4.25 14.67
CA ARG A 108 -19.15 -3.87 15.74
C ARG A 108 -20.44 -4.67 15.66
N ARG A 109 -21.04 -4.95 16.83
CA ARG A 109 -22.35 -5.64 16.94
C ARG A 109 -23.49 -4.87 16.29
N SER A 110 -23.40 -3.56 16.18
CA SER A 110 -24.48 -2.75 15.61
C SER A 110 -23.96 -1.72 14.62
N SER A 111 -24.72 -1.53 13.54
CA SER A 111 -24.49 -0.52 12.50
C SER A 111 -25.84 0.08 12.10
N ARG A 112 -25.92 1.43 12.05
CA ARG A 112 -27.12 2.16 11.61
C ARG A 112 -28.40 1.74 12.33
N GLY A 113 -28.30 1.41 13.64
CA GLY A 113 -29.43 0.99 14.47
C GLY A 113 -29.93 -0.44 14.25
N ARG A 114 -29.18 -1.26 13.50
CA ARG A 114 -29.46 -2.68 13.25
C ARG A 114 -28.38 -3.57 13.87
N ASP A 115 -28.76 -4.76 14.32
CA ASP A 115 -27.81 -5.76 14.81
C ASP A 115 -27.13 -6.46 13.64
N VAL A 116 -25.81 -6.32 13.56
CA VAL A 116 -24.94 -6.98 12.61
C VAL A 116 -24.64 -8.40 13.10
N LEU A 117 -24.69 -9.37 12.22
CA LEU A 117 -24.27 -10.75 12.48
C LEU A 117 -22.78 -10.94 12.18
N TYR A 118 -22.34 -10.48 11.03
CA TYR A 118 -20.93 -10.46 10.59
C TYR A 118 -20.77 -9.48 9.44
N LEU A 119 -19.53 -9.18 9.08
CA LEU A 119 -19.20 -8.47 7.86
C LEU A 119 -18.59 -9.44 6.85
N GLU A 120 -18.72 -9.11 5.58
CA GLU A 120 -18.03 -9.78 4.49
C GLU A 120 -17.32 -8.74 3.64
N TYR A 121 -16.01 -8.94 3.40
CA TYR A 121 -15.19 -8.04 2.61
C TYR A 121 -14.79 -8.68 1.30
N GLU A 122 -14.93 -7.92 0.23
CA GLU A 122 -14.39 -8.27 -1.09
C GLU A 122 -13.34 -7.26 -1.50
N ALA A 123 -12.29 -7.73 -2.15
CA ALA A 123 -11.22 -6.91 -2.69
C ALA A 123 -11.03 -7.22 -4.17
N PHE A 124 -10.73 -6.20 -4.94
CA PHE A 124 -10.11 -6.41 -6.25
C PHE A 124 -8.59 -6.42 -6.04
N GLU A 125 -8.05 -7.60 -5.76
CA GLU A 125 -6.67 -7.80 -5.27
C GLU A 125 -5.64 -7.21 -6.23
N GLU A 126 -5.81 -7.41 -7.55
CA GLU A 126 -4.92 -6.91 -8.59
C GLU A 126 -4.77 -5.37 -8.59
N MET A 127 -5.78 -4.64 -8.10
CA MET A 127 -5.72 -3.19 -7.92
C MET A 127 -5.42 -2.78 -6.47
N ALA A 128 -5.92 -3.52 -5.49
CA ALA A 128 -5.81 -3.14 -4.08
C ALA A 128 -4.35 -3.13 -3.60
N GLU A 129 -3.57 -4.15 -3.94
CA GLU A 129 -2.18 -4.24 -3.53
C GLU A 129 -1.31 -3.09 -4.06
N PRO A 130 -1.28 -2.77 -5.38
CA PRO A 130 -0.55 -1.63 -5.89
C PRO A 130 -0.99 -0.29 -5.27
N MET A 131 -2.29 -0.13 -4.99
CA MET A 131 -2.80 1.09 -4.36
C MET A 131 -2.39 1.21 -2.90
N LEU A 132 -2.30 0.10 -2.16
CA LEU A 132 -1.78 0.08 -0.79
C LEU A 132 -0.29 0.44 -0.74
N VAL A 133 0.51 -0.09 -1.66
CA VAL A 133 1.93 0.28 -1.82
C VAL A 133 2.07 1.77 -2.10
N ARG A 134 1.26 2.30 -3.01
CA ARG A 134 1.24 3.73 -3.31
C ARG A 134 0.90 4.58 -2.09
N LEU A 135 -0.17 4.21 -1.38
CA LEU A 135 -0.59 4.91 -0.17
C LEU A 135 0.55 5.00 0.85
N ALA A 136 1.25 3.90 1.10
CA ALA A 136 2.37 3.91 2.03
C ALA A 136 3.52 4.81 1.57
N THR A 137 3.89 4.73 0.28
CA THR A 137 4.95 5.59 -0.28
C THR A 137 4.60 7.08 -0.14
N GLU A 138 3.34 7.45 -0.39
CA GLU A 138 2.86 8.82 -0.24
C GLU A 138 2.91 9.28 1.23
N LEU A 139 2.49 8.41 2.16
CA LEU A 139 2.55 8.69 3.60
C LEU A 139 3.99 8.81 4.11
N GLU A 140 4.89 7.90 3.70
CA GLU A 140 6.31 7.94 4.06
C GLU A 140 6.97 9.24 3.61
N ALA A 141 6.74 9.63 2.36
CA ALA A 141 7.28 10.87 1.81
C ALA A 141 6.72 12.13 2.48
N LYS A 142 5.42 12.12 2.81
CA LYS A 142 4.72 13.26 3.40
C LYS A 142 5.08 13.49 4.85
N HIS A 143 5.16 12.42 5.64
CA HIS A 143 5.33 12.49 7.09
C HIS A 143 6.75 12.13 7.58
N GLY A 144 7.65 11.74 6.68
CA GLY A 144 9.01 11.30 7.05
C GLY A 144 8.98 10.04 7.91
N LEU A 145 8.21 9.04 7.48
CA LEU A 145 8.06 7.79 8.22
C LEU A 145 9.24 6.86 8.01
N CYS A 146 9.42 5.91 8.95
CA CYS A 146 10.36 4.82 8.80
C CYS A 146 9.74 3.68 8.01
N LYS A 147 8.54 3.20 8.42
CA LYS A 147 7.82 2.09 7.79
C LYS A 147 6.32 2.18 8.02
N VAL A 148 5.57 1.57 7.08
CA VAL A 148 4.10 1.41 7.18
C VAL A 148 3.74 -0.05 6.92
N ALA A 149 2.94 -0.67 7.79
CA ALA A 149 2.34 -1.98 7.58
C ALA A 149 0.82 -1.85 7.60
N ILE A 150 0.13 -2.45 6.60
CA ILE A 150 -1.32 -2.44 6.49
C ILE A 150 -1.80 -3.85 6.16
N HIS A 151 -2.55 -4.46 7.07
CA HIS A 151 -3.18 -5.75 6.87
C HIS A 151 -4.69 -5.57 6.83
N HIS A 152 -5.36 -6.12 5.83
CA HIS A 152 -6.82 -6.07 5.73
C HIS A 152 -7.41 -7.46 5.51
N ARG A 153 -8.57 -7.72 6.14
CA ARG A 153 -9.33 -8.95 5.96
C ARG A 153 -10.08 -8.93 4.63
N VAL A 154 -10.17 -10.10 4.02
CA VAL A 154 -11.13 -10.41 2.96
C VAL A 154 -11.99 -11.60 3.41
N GLY A 155 -13.17 -11.76 2.79
CA GLY A 155 -14.15 -12.75 3.21
C GLY A 155 -14.86 -12.37 4.52
N ARG A 156 -15.33 -13.37 5.24
CA ARG A 156 -16.14 -13.21 6.45
C ARG A 156 -15.31 -12.81 7.66
N VAL A 157 -15.81 -11.83 8.43
CA VAL A 157 -15.21 -11.31 9.67
C VAL A 157 -16.26 -11.23 10.75
N GLU A 158 -16.01 -11.88 11.88
CA GLU A 158 -16.96 -11.98 13.00
C GLU A 158 -16.95 -10.71 13.87
N ILE A 159 -18.02 -10.54 14.67
CA ILE A 159 -18.11 -9.45 15.64
C ILE A 159 -16.92 -9.53 16.61
N GLY A 160 -16.24 -8.39 16.78
CA GLY A 160 -15.07 -8.26 17.65
C GLY A 160 -13.74 -8.59 16.98
N GLU A 161 -13.76 -9.28 15.83
CA GLU A 161 -12.54 -9.51 15.07
C GLU A 161 -12.03 -8.23 14.40
N ALA A 162 -10.71 -8.18 14.17
CA ALA A 162 -10.06 -7.12 13.42
C ALA A 162 -10.32 -7.30 11.92
N SER A 163 -10.84 -6.27 11.26
CA SER A 163 -10.98 -6.21 9.80
C SER A 163 -9.81 -5.50 9.13
N VAL A 164 -9.13 -4.62 9.84
CA VAL A 164 -7.93 -3.92 9.38
C VAL A 164 -6.99 -3.69 10.54
N VAL A 165 -5.70 -3.84 10.29
CA VAL A 165 -4.61 -3.48 11.21
C VAL A 165 -3.64 -2.61 10.44
N ILE A 166 -3.31 -1.44 11.01
CA ILE A 166 -2.31 -0.52 10.48
C ILE A 166 -1.27 -0.30 11.57
N ALA A 167 0.01 -0.38 11.22
CA ALA A 167 1.12 0.01 12.07
C ALA A 167 2.02 0.98 11.29
N VAL A 168 2.36 2.10 11.90
CA VAL A 168 3.17 3.17 11.30
C VAL A 168 4.29 3.52 12.24
N SER A 169 5.53 3.46 11.78
CA SER A 169 6.69 3.88 12.55
C SER A 169 7.30 5.17 12.02
N ALA A 170 7.76 6.01 12.94
CA ALA A 170 8.41 7.29 12.63
C ALA A 170 9.44 7.67 13.71
N PRO A 171 10.40 8.56 13.39
CA PRO A 171 11.34 9.10 14.40
C PRO A 171 10.64 9.77 15.58
N HIS A 172 9.47 10.38 15.36
CA HIS A 172 8.71 11.10 16.37
C HIS A 172 7.21 10.76 16.36
N ARG A 173 6.59 10.74 17.56
CA ARG A 173 5.20 10.34 17.76
C ARG A 173 4.15 11.13 16.97
N ALA A 174 4.38 12.42 16.71
CA ALA A 174 3.41 13.26 16.00
C ALA A 174 3.21 12.73 14.58
N ALA A 175 4.30 12.51 13.83
CA ALA A 175 4.26 11.96 12.48
C ALA A 175 3.60 10.57 12.44
N ALA A 176 3.94 9.68 13.39
CA ALA A 176 3.35 8.35 13.45
C ALA A 176 1.83 8.38 13.67
N LEU A 177 1.35 9.22 14.60
CA LEU A 177 -0.08 9.34 14.91
C LEU A 177 -0.88 9.97 13.77
N GLU A 178 -0.37 11.06 13.18
CA GLU A 178 -1.01 11.73 12.05
C GLU A 178 -1.09 10.81 10.84
N ALA A 179 0.02 10.17 10.47
CA ALA A 179 0.06 9.25 9.34
C ALA A 179 -0.82 8.00 9.54
N CYS A 180 -0.90 7.47 10.76
CA CYS A 180 -1.78 6.34 11.06
C CYS A 180 -3.27 6.70 10.87
N GLY A 181 -3.69 7.90 11.28
CA GLY A 181 -5.03 8.43 11.02
C GLY A 181 -5.29 8.63 9.53
N GLU A 182 -4.37 9.27 8.82
CA GLU A 182 -4.49 9.50 7.39
C GLU A 182 -4.49 8.19 6.58
N ALA A 183 -3.73 7.19 7.02
CA ALA A 183 -3.67 5.87 6.38
C ALA A 183 -5.05 5.20 6.33
N ILE A 184 -5.77 5.16 7.46
CA ILE A 184 -7.10 4.54 7.49
C ILE A 184 -8.13 5.35 6.72
N ASP A 185 -8.08 6.68 6.77
CA ASP A 185 -9.02 7.54 6.05
C ASP A 185 -8.83 7.39 4.53
N THR A 186 -7.58 7.43 4.06
CA THR A 186 -7.25 7.26 2.64
C THR A 186 -7.57 5.86 2.15
N LEU A 187 -7.23 4.82 2.92
CA LEU A 187 -7.57 3.44 2.60
C LEU A 187 -9.07 3.30 2.33
N LYS A 188 -9.91 3.79 3.24
CA LYS A 188 -11.38 3.71 3.10
C LYS A 188 -11.90 4.50 1.90
N ALA A 189 -11.26 5.61 1.55
CA ALA A 189 -11.69 6.45 0.44
C ALA A 189 -11.28 5.92 -0.93
N THR A 190 -10.12 5.27 -1.04
CA THR A 190 -9.48 5.01 -2.33
C THR A 190 -9.33 3.53 -2.68
N ILE A 191 -9.02 2.68 -1.71
CA ILE A 191 -8.73 1.26 -2.00
C ILE A 191 -10.01 0.52 -2.43
N PRO A 192 -9.98 -0.32 -3.47
CA PRO A 192 -11.12 -1.07 -3.95
C PRO A 192 -11.42 -2.26 -3.04
N LEU A 193 -11.93 -1.94 -1.88
CA LEU A 193 -12.44 -2.84 -0.85
C LEU A 193 -13.91 -2.55 -0.63
N TRP A 194 -14.75 -3.58 -0.75
CA TRP A 194 -16.18 -3.49 -0.53
C TRP A 194 -16.56 -4.23 0.72
N LYS A 195 -17.47 -3.64 1.48
CA LYS A 195 -17.98 -4.20 2.73
C LYS A 195 -19.47 -4.52 2.58
N LYS A 196 -19.84 -5.74 2.89
CA LYS A 196 -21.23 -6.19 3.02
C LYS A 196 -21.54 -6.40 4.50
N GLU A 197 -22.59 -5.76 4.99
CA GLU A 197 -23.12 -5.98 6.34
C GLU A 197 -24.25 -7.00 6.30
N VAL A 198 -24.14 -8.07 7.09
CA VAL A 198 -25.14 -9.14 7.17
C VAL A 198 -25.90 -9.02 8.48
N TYR A 199 -27.22 -8.99 8.38
CA TYR A 199 -28.16 -8.82 9.48
C TYR A 199 -29.11 -10.03 9.58
N ALA A 200 -29.85 -10.17 10.67
CA ALA A 200 -30.81 -11.26 10.84
C ALA A 200 -31.94 -11.29 9.79
N GLY A 201 -32.20 -10.17 9.11
CA GLY A 201 -33.26 -10.02 8.09
C GLY A 201 -32.77 -9.76 6.66
N GLY A 202 -31.47 -9.92 6.37
CA GLY A 202 -30.92 -9.66 5.06
C GLY A 202 -29.48 -9.15 5.08
N GLU A 203 -29.02 -8.70 3.94
CA GLU A 203 -27.67 -8.19 3.75
C GLU A 203 -27.68 -6.89 2.94
N GLU A 204 -26.67 -6.07 3.14
CA GLU A 204 -26.52 -4.77 2.45
C GLU A 204 -25.07 -4.47 2.13
N TRP A 205 -24.78 -4.16 0.88
CA TRP A 205 -23.49 -3.61 0.49
C TRP A 205 -23.38 -2.17 0.94
N ILE A 206 -22.35 -1.90 1.72
CA ILE A 206 -22.05 -0.55 2.20
C ILE A 206 -21.02 0.05 1.25
N GLY A 207 -21.39 1.16 0.61
CA GLY A 207 -20.53 1.88 -0.32
C GLY A 207 -19.26 2.44 0.32
N LYS A 208 -18.35 2.99 -0.51
CA LYS A 208 -17.09 3.57 -0.08
C LYS A 208 -17.29 4.58 1.06
N GLY A 209 -16.39 4.54 2.06
CA GLY A 209 -16.30 5.59 3.10
C GLY A 209 -17.16 5.36 4.35
N SER A 210 -17.56 4.16 4.68
CA SER A 210 -18.30 3.89 5.93
C SER A 210 -17.39 3.49 7.07
#